data_c024764738720846b982f5dcadc4b06a
#
_entry.id   c024764738720846b982f5dcadc4b06a
#
_cell.length_a   1.000
_cell.length_b   1.000
_cell.length_c   1.000
_cell.angle_alpha   90.00
_cell.angle_beta   90.00
_cell.angle_gamma   90.00
#
_symmetry.space_group_name_H-M   'P 1'
#
loop_
_entity.id
_entity.type
_entity.pdbx_description
1 polymer ?
#
loop_
_entity_poly.entity_id
_entity_poly.type
_entity_poly.pdbx_seq_one_letter_code
_entity_poly.pdbx_strand_id
1 'polypeptide(L)'
;MVLAQGLAIQFEIGIGLSIIVVSFGVLLFWIPLKEKPGIGTFINFFVVAAVIEMTLPYIPYQTDISLKLLQVFLGILVIGIGGSIYLIANLGPGPRDGLMTGLSRKTGVPMAYVRNGLEISVVSVGWLLGGTAGFGTLIFAIMIGPVIVAYMLLLKAIFDKRP
;
A
#
# COMPACT_ATOMS: atom_id res chain seq x y z
N MET A 1 4.99 -2.09 3.21
CA MET A 1 4.96 -2.87 4.46
C MET A 1 6.35 -3.16 5.01
N VAL A 2 7.33 -3.63 4.21
CA VAL A 2 8.70 -3.96 4.67
C VAL A 2 9.39 -2.81 5.39
N LEU A 3 9.27 -1.57 4.89
CA LEU A 3 9.85 -0.39 5.54
C LEU A 3 9.21 -0.11 6.91
N ALA A 4 7.89 -0.18 7.02
CA ALA A 4 7.22 0.01 8.30
C ALA A 4 7.59 -1.07 9.31
N GLN A 5 7.74 -2.32 8.87
CA GLN A 5 8.22 -3.42 9.70
C GLN A 5 9.67 -3.20 10.14
N GLY A 6 10.55 -2.76 9.24
CA GLY A 6 11.94 -2.45 9.58
C GLY A 6 12.03 -1.34 10.63
N LEU A 7 11.23 -0.27 10.49
CA LEU A 7 11.16 0.79 11.50
C LEU A 7 10.60 0.28 12.83
N ALA A 8 9.55 -0.57 12.79
CA ALA A 8 8.97 -1.14 14.00
C ALA A 8 10.02 -1.94 14.80
N ILE A 9 10.83 -2.73 14.10
CA ILE A 9 11.91 -3.52 14.72
C ILE A 9 13.03 -2.61 15.27
N GLN A 10 13.47 -1.62 14.47
CA GLN A 10 14.60 -0.77 14.84
C GLN A 10 14.29 0.18 16.01
N PHE A 11 13.06 0.66 16.11
CA PHE A 11 12.65 1.62 17.13
C PHE A 11 11.76 1.01 18.23
N GLU A 12 11.54 -0.30 18.19
CA GLU A 12 10.70 -1.03 19.16
C GLU A 12 9.28 -0.46 19.31
N ILE A 13 8.71 0.04 18.18
CA ILE A 13 7.37 0.62 18.13
C ILE A 13 6.38 -0.30 17.42
N GLY A 14 5.08 -0.10 17.64
CA GLY A 14 4.03 -0.85 16.94
C GLY A 14 4.09 -0.64 15.43
N ILE A 15 3.69 -1.67 14.66
CA ILE A 15 3.67 -1.61 13.19
C ILE A 15 2.72 -0.52 12.70
N GLY A 16 1.57 -0.32 13.36
CA GLY A 16 0.61 0.74 13.03
C GLY A 16 1.24 2.13 13.16
N LEU A 17 1.96 2.39 14.26
CA LEU A 17 2.67 3.66 14.44
C LEU A 17 3.75 3.84 13.38
N SER A 18 4.48 2.79 13.04
CA SER A 18 5.50 2.83 11.97
C SER A 18 4.88 3.18 10.62
N ILE A 19 3.68 2.69 10.32
CA ILE A 19 2.94 3.04 9.09
C ILE A 19 2.61 4.54 9.07
N ILE A 20 2.17 5.09 10.20
CA ILE A 20 1.89 6.53 10.33
C ILE A 20 3.16 7.34 10.08
N VAL A 21 4.27 6.98 10.71
CA VAL A 21 5.58 7.66 10.54
C VAL A 21 6.03 7.63 9.09
N VAL A 22 5.99 6.46 8.44
CA VAL A 22 6.33 6.32 7.02
C VAL A 22 5.42 7.17 6.15
N SER A 23 4.11 7.17 6.42
CA SER A 23 3.14 7.93 5.64
C SER A 23 3.38 9.44 5.76
N PHE A 24 3.67 9.94 6.95
CA PHE A 24 4.08 11.34 7.13
C PHE A 24 5.39 11.65 6.41
N GLY A 25 6.39 10.77 6.50
CA GLY A 25 7.63 10.90 5.75
C GLY A 25 7.38 11.02 4.24
N VAL A 26 6.50 10.18 3.70
CA VAL A 26 6.10 10.23 2.28
C VAL A 26 5.38 11.53 1.94
N LEU A 27 4.49 12.02 2.82
CA LEU A 27 3.79 13.29 2.60
C LEU A 27 4.74 14.50 2.57
N LEU A 28 5.87 14.47 3.25
CA LEU A 28 6.89 15.54 3.14
C LEU A 28 7.44 15.64 1.72
N PHE A 29 7.57 14.51 1.00
CA PHE A 29 7.98 14.54 -0.41
C PHE A 29 6.90 15.11 -1.35
N TRP A 30 5.65 15.24 -0.91
CA TRP A 30 4.60 15.90 -1.71
C TRP A 30 4.80 17.40 -1.81
N ILE A 31 5.43 18.02 -0.81
CA ILE A 31 5.69 19.47 -0.79
C ILE A 31 6.44 19.92 -2.06
N PRO A 32 7.64 19.35 -2.39
CA PRO A 32 8.35 19.71 -3.62
C PRO A 32 7.67 19.25 -4.89
N LEU A 33 6.74 18.29 -4.81
CA LEU A 33 5.95 17.80 -5.95
C LEU A 33 4.67 18.61 -6.18
N LYS A 34 4.34 19.53 -5.26
CA LYS A 34 3.13 20.35 -5.27
C LYS A 34 1.84 19.53 -5.32
N GLU A 35 1.87 18.31 -4.76
CA GLU A 35 0.69 17.49 -4.56
C GLU A 35 -0.08 17.97 -3.32
N LYS A 36 -1.41 17.92 -3.39
CA LYS A 36 -2.26 18.33 -2.26
C LYS A 36 -2.90 17.08 -1.64
N PRO A 37 -2.63 16.80 -0.35
CA PRO A 37 -3.30 15.70 0.33
C PRO A 37 -4.79 16.01 0.46
N GLY A 38 -5.63 15.05 0.10
CA GLY A 38 -7.06 15.09 0.33
C GLY A 38 -7.45 14.54 1.70
N ILE A 39 -8.72 14.69 2.09
CA ILE A 39 -9.24 14.10 3.33
C ILE A 39 -9.05 12.58 3.31
N GLY A 40 -9.28 11.94 2.16
CA GLY A 40 -9.06 10.50 1.99
C GLY A 40 -7.62 10.07 2.21
N THR A 41 -6.63 10.91 1.91
CA THR A 41 -5.22 10.63 2.16
C THR A 41 -4.95 10.41 3.65
N PHE A 42 -5.46 11.30 4.51
CA PHE A 42 -5.29 11.19 5.96
C PHE A 42 -6.09 10.02 6.54
N ILE A 43 -7.35 9.89 6.16
CA ILE A 43 -8.20 8.79 6.62
C ILE A 43 -7.56 7.45 6.23
N ASN A 44 -7.03 7.32 5.00
CA ASN A 44 -6.44 6.09 4.52
C ASN A 44 -5.32 5.58 5.43
N PHE A 45 -4.30 6.38 5.71
CA PHE A 45 -3.18 5.87 6.49
C PHE A 45 -3.51 5.67 7.98
N PHE A 46 -4.40 6.50 8.58
CA PHE A 46 -4.84 6.28 9.95
C PHE A 46 -5.68 5.00 10.07
N VAL A 47 -6.63 4.79 9.16
CA VAL A 47 -7.46 3.57 9.16
C VAL A 47 -6.61 2.33 8.91
N VAL A 48 -5.69 2.38 7.93
CA VAL A 48 -4.81 1.25 7.63
C VAL A 48 -3.92 0.93 8.83
N ALA A 49 -3.33 1.95 9.47
CA ALA A 49 -2.51 1.77 10.67
C ALA A 49 -3.30 1.14 11.83
N ALA A 50 -4.49 1.67 12.12
CA ALA A 50 -5.35 1.16 13.18
C ALA A 50 -5.80 -0.29 12.91
N VAL A 51 -6.25 -0.58 11.69
CA VAL A 51 -6.69 -1.92 11.32
C VAL A 51 -5.55 -2.93 11.43
N ILE A 52 -4.35 -2.60 10.98
CA ILE A 52 -3.19 -3.50 11.09
C ILE A 52 -2.83 -3.73 12.55
N GLU A 53 -2.74 -2.68 13.37
CA GLU A 53 -2.41 -2.80 14.79
C GLU A 53 -3.43 -3.67 15.54
N MET A 54 -4.72 -3.49 15.24
CA MET A 54 -5.79 -4.24 15.87
C MET A 54 -5.89 -5.69 15.38
N THR A 55 -5.62 -5.96 14.11
CA THR A 55 -5.83 -7.29 13.52
C THR A 55 -4.60 -8.19 13.59
N LEU A 56 -3.40 -7.61 13.60
CA LEU A 56 -2.16 -8.37 13.59
C LEU A 56 -2.04 -9.42 14.71
N PRO A 57 -2.43 -9.12 15.98
CA PRO A 57 -2.36 -10.10 17.07
C PRO A 57 -3.29 -11.31 16.89
N TYR A 58 -4.35 -11.15 16.09
CA TYR A 58 -5.35 -12.21 15.88
C TYR A 58 -5.03 -13.08 14.64
N ILE A 59 -4.08 -12.67 13.81
CA ILE A 59 -3.68 -13.45 12.63
C ILE A 59 -2.66 -14.51 13.05
N PRO A 60 -3.01 -15.81 12.97
CA PRO A 60 -2.10 -16.86 13.39
C PRO A 60 -0.89 -16.93 12.45
N TYR A 61 0.29 -17.06 13.05
CA TYR A 61 1.52 -17.30 12.28
C TYR A 61 1.46 -18.70 11.68
N GLN A 62 1.39 -18.77 10.37
CA GLN A 62 1.36 -20.05 9.65
C GLN A 62 2.79 -20.53 9.39
N THR A 63 3.03 -21.81 9.64
CA THR A 63 4.29 -22.50 9.28
C THR A 63 4.19 -23.13 7.90
N ASP A 64 3.00 -23.60 7.55
CA ASP A 64 2.70 -24.31 6.31
C ASP A 64 2.73 -23.35 5.09
N ILE A 65 3.48 -23.72 4.06
CA ILE A 65 3.64 -22.93 2.85
C ILE A 65 2.31 -22.73 2.11
N SER A 66 1.47 -23.77 2.08
CA SER A 66 0.15 -23.73 1.42
C SER A 66 -0.78 -22.71 2.09
N LEU A 67 -0.81 -22.71 3.43
CA LEU A 67 -1.60 -21.77 4.21
C LEU A 67 -1.06 -20.35 4.11
N LYS A 68 0.26 -20.16 4.06
CA LYS A 68 0.88 -18.84 3.80
C LYS A 68 0.46 -18.29 2.44
N LEU A 69 0.52 -19.10 1.40
CA LEU A 69 0.11 -18.68 0.06
C LEU A 69 -1.38 -18.35 0.00
N LEU A 70 -2.23 -19.14 0.66
CA LEU A 70 -3.66 -18.86 0.77
C LEU A 70 -3.93 -17.53 1.48
N GLN A 71 -3.24 -17.25 2.61
CA GLN A 71 -3.37 -15.97 3.30
C GLN A 71 -2.95 -14.78 2.42
N VAL A 72 -1.83 -14.91 1.70
CA VAL A 72 -1.36 -13.87 0.76
C VAL A 72 -2.39 -13.62 -0.32
N PHE A 73 -2.93 -14.69 -0.91
CA PHE A 73 -3.92 -14.59 -1.98
C PHE A 73 -5.22 -13.93 -1.50
N LEU A 74 -5.76 -14.38 -0.37
CA LEU A 74 -6.95 -13.77 0.23
C LEU A 74 -6.71 -12.30 0.60
N GLY A 75 -5.54 -11.98 1.16
CA GLY A 75 -5.15 -10.60 1.45
C GLY A 75 -5.12 -9.72 0.20
N ILE A 76 -4.58 -10.23 -0.91
CA ILE A 76 -4.55 -9.50 -2.20
C ILE A 76 -5.98 -9.22 -2.69
N LEU A 77 -6.89 -10.20 -2.60
CA LEU A 77 -8.28 -10.01 -3.02
C LEU A 77 -8.98 -8.95 -2.17
N VAL A 78 -8.87 -9.03 -0.85
CA VAL A 78 -9.51 -8.08 0.07
C VAL A 78 -8.96 -6.66 -0.13
N ILE A 79 -7.63 -6.51 -0.22
CA ILE A 79 -6.99 -5.22 -0.48
C ILE A 79 -7.36 -4.71 -1.88
N GLY A 80 -7.47 -5.60 -2.86
CA GLY A 80 -7.89 -5.26 -4.22
C GLY A 80 -9.29 -4.67 -4.28
N ILE A 81 -10.24 -5.27 -3.57
CA ILE A 81 -11.63 -4.74 -3.45
C ILE A 81 -11.60 -3.39 -2.75
N GLY A 82 -11.01 -3.30 -1.56
CA GLY A 82 -10.92 -2.05 -0.79
C GLY A 82 -10.22 -0.93 -1.56
N GLY A 83 -9.10 -1.24 -2.20
CA GLY A 83 -8.34 -0.29 -3.02
C GLY A 83 -9.13 0.21 -4.23
N SER A 84 -9.88 -0.67 -4.91
CA SER A 84 -10.70 -0.26 -6.06
C SER A 84 -11.85 0.67 -5.64
N ILE A 85 -12.53 0.38 -4.53
CA ILE A 85 -13.59 1.25 -3.98
C ILE A 85 -13.00 2.61 -3.59
N TYR A 86 -11.85 2.60 -2.93
CA TYR A 86 -11.15 3.81 -2.52
C TYR A 86 -10.76 4.70 -3.71
N LEU A 87 -10.23 4.11 -4.78
CA LEU A 87 -9.85 4.85 -5.99
C LEU A 87 -11.07 5.40 -6.73
N ILE A 88 -12.19 4.68 -6.77
CA ILE A 88 -13.44 5.16 -7.36
C ILE A 88 -14.02 6.32 -6.57
N ALA A 89 -13.92 6.31 -5.24
CA ALA A 89 -14.40 7.38 -4.38
C ALA A 89 -13.67 8.73 -4.59
N ASN A 90 -12.47 8.70 -5.17
CA ASN A 90 -11.67 9.88 -5.56
C ASN A 90 -11.55 10.96 -4.46
N LEU A 91 -11.45 10.53 -3.19
CA LEU A 91 -11.31 11.41 -2.02
C LEU A 91 -9.89 11.90 -1.77
N GLY A 92 -9.00 11.62 -2.70
CA GLY A 92 -7.56 11.92 -2.65
C GLY A 92 -6.72 10.64 -2.71
N PRO A 93 -5.56 10.66 -3.37
CA PRO A 93 -4.69 9.49 -3.46
C PRO A 93 -4.08 9.14 -2.10
N GLY A 94 -3.81 7.86 -1.86
CA GLY A 94 -3.02 7.43 -0.72
C GLY A 94 -1.63 8.09 -0.72
N PRO A 95 -0.94 8.17 0.44
CA PRO A 95 0.35 8.86 0.53
C PRO A 95 1.34 8.38 -0.54
N ARG A 96 1.41 7.08 -0.76
CA ARG A 96 2.29 6.45 -1.73
C ARG A 96 1.85 6.67 -3.17
N ASP A 97 0.55 6.58 -3.43
CA ASP A 97 0.01 6.74 -4.79
C ASP A 97 0.18 8.19 -5.29
N GLY A 98 -0.02 9.16 -4.41
CA GLY A 98 0.23 10.57 -4.73
C GLY A 98 1.71 10.86 -4.95
N LEU A 99 2.62 10.23 -4.20
CA LEU A 99 4.05 10.34 -4.46
C LEU A 99 4.40 9.82 -5.86
N MET A 100 3.86 8.65 -6.25
CA MET A 100 4.09 8.08 -7.57
C MET A 100 3.55 8.97 -8.68
N THR A 101 2.34 9.48 -8.53
CA THR A 101 1.69 10.36 -9.49
C THR A 101 2.46 11.68 -9.66
N GLY A 102 2.80 12.30 -8.54
CA GLY A 102 3.56 13.56 -8.52
C GLY A 102 4.95 13.42 -9.13
N LEU A 103 5.64 12.33 -8.83
CA LEU A 103 6.97 12.06 -9.37
C LEU A 103 6.91 11.77 -10.87
N SER A 104 5.95 10.95 -11.33
CA SER A 104 5.73 10.66 -12.75
C SER A 104 5.41 11.95 -13.53
N ARG A 105 4.55 12.81 -13.00
CA ARG A 105 4.21 14.09 -13.61
C ARG A 105 5.41 15.04 -13.69
N LYS A 106 6.24 15.10 -12.64
CA LYS A 106 7.40 16.01 -12.59
C LYS A 106 8.56 15.55 -13.44
N THR A 107 8.80 14.25 -13.53
CA THR A 107 9.95 13.68 -14.26
C THR A 107 9.61 13.28 -15.70
N GLY A 108 8.35 13.16 -16.06
CA GLY A 108 7.89 12.63 -17.34
C GLY A 108 8.09 11.11 -17.48
N VAL A 109 8.60 10.43 -16.44
CA VAL A 109 8.81 8.99 -16.45
C VAL A 109 7.46 8.26 -16.31
N PRO A 110 7.17 7.23 -17.12
CA PRO A 110 5.95 6.46 -16.99
C PRO A 110 5.75 5.92 -15.57
N MET A 111 4.51 6.00 -15.06
CA MET A 111 4.14 5.66 -13.68
C MET A 111 4.61 4.25 -13.26
N ALA A 112 4.62 3.29 -14.20
CA ALA A 112 5.08 1.93 -13.94
C ALA A 112 6.55 1.88 -13.49
N TYR A 113 7.42 2.64 -14.13
CA TYR A 113 8.85 2.72 -13.76
C TYR A 113 9.05 3.45 -12.43
N VAL A 114 8.31 4.55 -12.21
CA VAL A 114 8.34 5.27 -10.93
C VAL A 114 7.88 4.36 -9.79
N ARG A 115 6.79 3.60 -10.00
CA ARG A 115 6.30 2.62 -9.05
C ARG A 115 7.35 1.57 -8.70
N ASN A 116 7.95 0.97 -9.72
CA ASN A 116 8.97 -0.06 -9.52
C ASN A 116 10.20 0.49 -8.79
N GLY A 117 10.66 1.68 -9.18
CA GLY A 117 11.79 2.34 -8.50
C GLY A 117 11.51 2.64 -7.04
N LEU A 118 10.34 3.18 -6.73
CA LEU A 118 9.92 3.42 -5.33
C LEU A 118 9.77 2.12 -4.55
N GLU A 119 9.19 1.07 -5.17
CA GLU A 119 9.04 -0.23 -4.52
C GLU A 119 10.39 -0.82 -4.14
N ILE A 120 11.33 -0.86 -5.11
CA ILE A 120 12.68 -1.36 -4.87
C ILE A 120 13.36 -0.55 -3.76
N SER A 121 13.27 0.78 -3.81
CA SER A 121 13.89 1.65 -2.79
C SER A 121 13.32 1.39 -1.39
N VAL A 122 11.99 1.34 -1.28
CA VAL A 122 11.30 1.11 0.01
C VAL A 122 11.56 -0.27 0.56
N VAL A 123 11.58 -1.30 -0.30
CA VAL A 123 11.89 -2.68 0.11
C VAL A 123 13.35 -2.79 0.53
N SER A 124 14.29 -2.20 -0.21
CA SER A 124 15.72 -2.23 0.10
C SER A 124 16.01 -1.56 1.44
N VAL A 125 15.49 -0.34 1.66
CA VAL A 125 15.67 0.38 2.93
C VAL A 125 15.00 -0.39 4.08
N GLY A 126 13.80 -0.90 3.88
CA GLY A 126 13.10 -1.67 4.89
C GLY A 126 13.83 -2.96 5.26
N TRP A 127 14.44 -3.64 4.29
CA TRP A 127 15.25 -4.83 4.52
C TRP A 127 16.53 -4.51 5.30
N LEU A 128 17.22 -3.42 4.97
CA LEU A 128 18.38 -2.94 5.72
C LEU A 128 18.06 -2.60 7.18
N LEU A 129 16.83 -2.18 7.45
CA LEU A 129 16.33 -1.92 8.81
C LEU A 129 15.83 -3.19 9.54
N GLY A 130 16.04 -4.39 8.96
CA GLY A 130 15.63 -5.66 9.55
C GLY A 130 14.20 -6.12 9.19
N GLY A 131 13.51 -5.41 8.30
CA GLY A 131 12.22 -5.84 7.76
C GLY A 131 12.37 -7.09 6.88
N THR A 132 11.37 -7.97 6.91
CA THR A 132 11.38 -9.21 6.12
C THR A 132 10.74 -9.01 4.76
N ALA A 133 11.54 -9.19 3.69
CA ALA A 133 11.06 -9.27 2.31
C ALA A 133 11.02 -10.75 1.88
N GLY A 134 9.84 -11.33 1.83
CA GLY A 134 9.65 -12.73 1.44
C GLY A 134 8.93 -12.89 0.10
N PHE A 135 8.74 -14.14 -0.34
CA PHE A 135 7.99 -14.47 -1.55
C PHE A 135 6.58 -13.85 -1.57
N GLY A 136 5.91 -13.75 -0.41
CA GLY A 136 4.62 -13.09 -0.30
C GLY A 136 4.63 -11.62 -0.70
N THR A 137 5.72 -10.90 -0.37
CA THR A 137 5.91 -9.49 -0.78
C THR A 137 6.02 -9.37 -2.30
N LEU A 138 6.71 -10.31 -2.94
CA LEU A 138 6.90 -10.35 -4.39
C LEU A 138 5.59 -10.65 -5.12
N ILE A 139 4.86 -11.67 -4.66
CA ILE A 139 3.54 -12.03 -5.18
C ILE A 139 2.57 -10.84 -5.04
N PHE A 140 2.53 -10.22 -3.87
CA PHE A 140 1.71 -9.04 -3.62
C PHE A 140 2.05 -7.89 -4.58
N ALA A 141 3.33 -7.56 -4.75
CA ALA A 141 3.78 -6.47 -5.62
C ALA A 141 3.38 -6.67 -7.08
N ILE A 142 3.41 -7.92 -7.57
CA ILE A 142 3.04 -8.26 -8.95
C ILE A 142 1.53 -8.28 -9.14
N MET A 143 0.78 -8.86 -8.19
CA MET A 143 -0.65 -9.16 -8.37
C MET A 143 -1.58 -8.01 -7.97
N ILE A 144 -1.19 -7.14 -7.03
CA ILE A 144 -2.11 -6.13 -6.49
C ILE A 144 -2.59 -5.14 -7.56
N GLY A 145 -1.72 -4.72 -8.49
CA GLY A 145 -2.07 -3.81 -9.56
C GLY A 145 -3.16 -4.38 -10.49
N PRO A 146 -2.91 -5.53 -11.13
CA PRO A 146 -3.92 -6.22 -11.97
C PRO A 146 -5.24 -6.48 -11.24
N VAL A 147 -5.19 -6.90 -9.97
CA VAL A 147 -6.39 -7.19 -9.17
C VAL A 147 -7.23 -5.92 -8.93
N ILE A 148 -6.60 -4.80 -8.57
CA ILE A 148 -7.30 -3.51 -8.41
C ILE A 148 -7.97 -3.10 -9.72
N VAL A 149 -7.25 -3.19 -10.85
CA VAL A 149 -7.81 -2.84 -12.17
C VAL A 149 -9.00 -3.72 -12.52
N ALA A 150 -8.91 -5.03 -12.29
CA ALA A 150 -10.00 -5.96 -12.54
C ALA A 150 -11.25 -5.61 -11.73
N TYR A 151 -11.10 -5.32 -10.43
CA TYR A 151 -12.21 -4.90 -9.58
C TYR A 151 -12.77 -3.53 -9.97
N MET A 152 -11.94 -2.58 -10.37
CA MET A 152 -12.42 -1.28 -10.87
C MET A 152 -13.29 -1.42 -12.11
N LEU A 153 -12.89 -2.27 -13.05
CA LEU A 153 -13.69 -2.56 -14.26
C LEU A 153 -15.01 -3.24 -13.91
N LEU A 154 -14.96 -4.21 -12.99
CA LEU A 154 -16.17 -4.92 -12.53
C LEU A 154 -17.13 -3.97 -11.82
N LEU A 155 -16.65 -3.13 -10.93
CA LEU A 155 -17.48 -2.15 -10.23
C LEU A 155 -18.07 -1.13 -11.19
N LYS A 156 -17.29 -0.58 -12.13
CA LYS A 156 -17.80 0.32 -13.16
C LYS A 156 -18.92 -0.34 -13.97
N ALA A 157 -18.73 -1.58 -14.41
CA ALA A 157 -19.75 -2.31 -15.16
C ALA A 157 -21.06 -2.54 -14.36
N ILE A 158 -20.97 -2.65 -13.04
CA ILE A 158 -22.13 -2.79 -12.15
C ILE A 158 -22.83 -1.45 -11.95
N PHE A 159 -22.08 -0.36 -11.75
CA PHE A 159 -22.64 0.97 -11.51
C PHE A 159 -23.13 1.65 -12.76
N ASP A 160 -22.51 1.43 -13.92
CA ASP A 160 -22.93 1.99 -15.22
C ASP A 160 -24.21 1.32 -15.77
N LYS A 161 -24.59 0.17 -15.23
CA LYS A 161 -25.85 -0.54 -15.56
C LYS A 161 -27.06 -0.09 -14.74
N ARG A 162 -26.91 0.90 -13.85
CA ARG A 162 -28.07 1.46 -13.13
C ARG A 162 -28.69 2.58 -14.01
N PRO A 163 -29.97 2.43 -14.40
CA PRO A 163 -30.69 3.44 -15.16
C PRO A 163 -30.86 4.74 -14.38
#